data_24b426b75cd3986735b33bfc97bce04a
#
_entry.id   24b426b75cd3986735b33bfc97bce04a
#
_cell.length_a   1.000
_cell.length_b   1.000
_cell.length_c   1.000
_cell.angle_alpha   90.00
_cell.angle_beta   90.00
_cell.angle_gamma   90.00
#
_symmetry.space_group_name_H-M   'P 1'
#
loop_
_entity.id
_entity.type
_entity.pdbx_description
1 polymer ?
#
loop_
_entity_poly.entity_id
_entity_poly.type
_entity_poly.pdbx_seq_one_letter_code
_entity_poly.pdbx_strand_id
1 'polypeptide(L)'
;KRVSDEKLYGDNDLVDEKHLARHCIGLSGIGFSDEEIEDLADRIREMKKKDTQICCSIGFLTEKQARILKDAGLDRINHNLNSSRSFYPEICTTHTYDQRVNNIKMLQSLGFEICSGGIVGMGESKEDIVDMLMDLREINPESVPINFLLPIPGTKLADRDISELTPEYCMKVLCLA
;
A
#
# COMPACT_ATOMS: atom_id res chain seq x y z
N LYS A 1 -1.76 10.22 -14.92
CA LYS A 1 -2.98 10.52 -15.70
C LYS A 1 -4.16 9.93 -14.93
N ARG A 2 -5.14 10.76 -14.56
CA ARG A 2 -6.32 10.29 -13.81
C ARG A 2 -7.15 9.36 -14.71
N VAL A 3 -7.63 8.26 -14.17
CA VAL A 3 -8.54 7.34 -14.85
C VAL A 3 -9.92 8.01 -14.90
N SER A 4 -10.68 7.84 -15.99
CA SER A 4 -12.05 8.36 -16.10
C SER A 4 -12.99 7.57 -15.17
N ASP A 5 -14.08 8.20 -14.75
CA ASP A 5 -15.09 7.59 -13.91
C ASP A 5 -15.74 6.38 -14.61
N GLU A 6 -16.01 6.50 -15.93
CA GLU A 6 -16.50 5.40 -16.74
C GLU A 6 -15.61 4.14 -16.67
N LYS A 7 -14.28 4.35 -16.78
CA LYS A 7 -13.34 3.24 -16.66
C LYS A 7 -13.30 2.69 -15.24
N LEU A 8 -13.29 3.57 -14.23
CA LEU A 8 -13.24 3.15 -12.82
C LEU A 8 -14.45 2.27 -12.45
N TYR A 9 -15.64 2.69 -12.84
CA TYR A 9 -16.87 1.95 -12.57
C TYR A 9 -16.99 0.70 -13.43
N GLY A 10 -16.57 0.76 -14.70
CA GLY A 10 -16.52 -0.42 -15.56
C GLY A 10 -15.55 -1.50 -15.05
N ASP A 11 -14.38 -1.11 -14.54
CA ASP A 11 -13.45 -2.03 -13.90
C ASP A 11 -14.07 -2.63 -12.60
N ASN A 12 -14.84 -1.85 -11.83
CA ASN A 12 -15.55 -2.36 -10.65
C ASN A 12 -16.65 -3.36 -11.02
N ASP A 13 -17.39 -3.11 -12.09
CA ASP A 13 -18.40 -4.02 -12.62
C ASP A 13 -17.77 -5.35 -13.03
N LEU A 14 -16.60 -5.31 -13.69
CA LEU A 14 -15.86 -6.49 -14.08
C LEU A 14 -15.36 -7.31 -12.89
N VAL A 15 -14.95 -6.64 -11.79
CA VAL A 15 -14.55 -7.31 -10.53
C VAL A 15 -15.74 -8.08 -9.95
N ASP A 16 -16.92 -7.46 -9.92
CA ASP A 16 -18.14 -8.06 -9.43
C ASP A 16 -18.61 -9.25 -10.31
N GLU A 17 -18.69 -9.06 -11.63
CA GLU A 17 -19.06 -10.09 -12.60
C GLU A 17 -18.14 -11.32 -12.55
N LYS A 18 -16.84 -11.11 -12.34
CA LYS A 18 -15.86 -12.20 -12.25
C LYS A 18 -15.73 -12.78 -10.83
N HIS A 19 -16.55 -12.32 -9.88
CA HIS A 19 -16.48 -12.74 -8.48
C HIS A 19 -15.06 -12.61 -7.89
N LEU A 20 -14.34 -11.54 -8.24
CA LEU A 20 -13.03 -11.25 -7.66
C LEU A 20 -13.22 -10.67 -6.26
N ALA A 21 -12.31 -11.00 -5.37
CA ALA A 21 -12.42 -10.63 -3.96
C ALA A 21 -12.39 -9.12 -3.72
N ARG A 22 -11.71 -8.34 -4.61
CA ARG A 22 -11.46 -6.92 -4.32
C ARG A 22 -11.09 -6.11 -5.54
N HIS A 23 -11.57 -4.85 -5.58
CA HIS A 23 -11.08 -3.83 -6.50
C HIS A 23 -10.01 -2.98 -5.82
N CYS A 24 -8.83 -2.86 -6.43
CA CYS A 24 -7.73 -2.05 -5.91
C CYS A 24 -7.56 -0.76 -6.72
N ILE A 25 -7.61 0.38 -6.03
CA ILE A 25 -7.42 1.72 -6.59
C ILE A 25 -6.06 2.24 -6.13
N GLY A 26 -5.23 2.72 -7.06
CA GLY A 26 -3.96 3.36 -6.75
C GLY A 26 -4.00 4.87 -7.00
N LEU A 27 -3.61 5.65 -6.01
CA LEU A 27 -3.40 7.09 -6.14
C LEU A 27 -1.93 7.40 -5.87
N SER A 28 -1.36 8.27 -6.71
CA SER A 28 0.01 8.75 -6.53
C SER A 28 0.01 10.11 -5.84
N GLY A 29 0.68 10.20 -4.70
CA GLY A 29 0.79 11.42 -3.90
C GLY A 29 1.21 11.10 -2.47
N ILE A 30 1.81 12.08 -1.78
CA ILE A 30 2.18 11.95 -0.36
C ILE A 30 0.96 12.20 0.53
N GLY A 31 0.09 13.12 0.12
CA GLY A 31 -1.15 13.48 0.80
C GLY A 31 -2.12 14.15 -0.19
N PHE A 32 -3.33 14.36 0.24
CA PHE A 32 -4.44 14.87 -0.56
C PHE A 32 -5.18 15.97 0.19
N SER A 33 -5.80 16.90 -0.54
CA SER A 33 -6.70 17.89 0.06
C SER A 33 -8.00 17.24 0.54
N ASP A 34 -8.72 17.91 1.43
CA ASP A 34 -10.02 17.42 1.90
C ASP A 34 -11.03 17.30 0.74
N GLU A 35 -10.98 18.24 -0.24
CA GLU A 35 -11.82 18.18 -1.43
C GLU A 35 -11.53 16.96 -2.32
N GLU A 36 -10.25 16.61 -2.50
CA GLU A 36 -9.86 15.40 -3.24
C GLU A 36 -10.31 14.12 -2.53
N ILE A 37 -10.32 14.12 -1.20
CA ILE A 37 -10.79 13.00 -0.39
C ILE A 37 -12.32 12.86 -0.47
N GLU A 38 -13.08 13.97 -0.44
CA GLU A 38 -14.54 13.93 -0.64
C GLU A 38 -14.89 13.42 -2.04
N ASP A 39 -14.21 13.89 -3.08
CA ASP A 39 -14.38 13.42 -4.45
C ASP A 39 -14.07 11.91 -4.59
N LEU A 40 -13.05 11.41 -3.89
CA LEU A 40 -12.76 9.97 -3.82
C LEU A 40 -13.86 9.21 -3.05
N ALA A 41 -14.34 9.78 -1.95
CA ALA A 41 -15.39 9.19 -1.13
C ALA A 41 -16.69 9.02 -1.93
N ASP A 42 -17.06 10.00 -2.74
CA ASP A 42 -18.24 9.92 -3.61
C ASP A 42 -18.13 8.78 -4.63
N ARG A 43 -16.94 8.61 -5.22
CA ARG A 43 -16.67 7.47 -6.11
C ARG A 43 -16.75 6.13 -5.40
N ILE A 44 -16.21 6.05 -4.18
CA ILE A 44 -16.28 4.83 -3.38
C ILE A 44 -17.75 4.50 -3.05
N ARG A 45 -18.56 5.48 -2.66
CA ARG A 45 -20.01 5.27 -2.41
C ARG A 45 -20.72 4.71 -3.64
N GLU A 46 -20.40 5.22 -4.83
CA GLU A 46 -20.96 4.70 -6.08
C GLU A 46 -20.56 3.24 -6.34
N MET A 47 -19.26 2.93 -6.16
CA MET A 47 -18.75 1.57 -6.34
C MET A 47 -19.31 0.59 -5.31
N LYS A 48 -19.57 1.03 -4.08
CA LYS A 48 -20.13 0.22 -2.98
C LYS A 48 -21.62 -0.07 -3.11
N LYS A 49 -22.29 0.40 -4.16
CA LYS A 49 -23.64 -0.09 -4.53
C LYS A 49 -23.62 -1.59 -4.91
N LYS A 50 -22.46 -2.15 -5.16
CA LYS A 50 -22.18 -3.57 -5.32
C LYS A 50 -21.45 -4.14 -4.12
N ASP A 51 -21.47 -5.45 -3.95
CA ASP A 51 -20.84 -6.15 -2.81
C ASP A 51 -19.32 -6.36 -3.02
N THR A 52 -18.69 -5.53 -3.84
CA THR A 52 -17.25 -5.59 -4.07
C THR A 52 -16.47 -4.91 -2.95
N GLN A 53 -15.47 -5.58 -2.39
CA GLN A 53 -14.54 -4.94 -1.47
C GLN A 53 -13.62 -3.97 -2.22
N ILE A 54 -13.33 -2.82 -1.61
CA ILE A 54 -12.49 -1.78 -2.19
C ILE A 54 -11.24 -1.61 -1.34
N CYS A 55 -10.07 -1.70 -2.00
CA CYS A 55 -8.77 -1.40 -1.43
C CYS A 55 -8.22 -0.13 -2.08
N CYS A 56 -7.69 0.79 -1.30
CA CYS A 56 -7.08 2.01 -1.81
C CYS A 56 -5.61 2.09 -1.41
N SER A 57 -4.72 2.22 -2.41
CA SER A 57 -3.33 2.62 -2.18
C SER A 57 -3.27 4.14 -2.23
N ILE A 58 -3.14 4.77 -1.07
CA ILE A 58 -3.20 6.21 -0.89
C ILE A 58 -2.07 6.65 0.04
N GLY A 59 -1.62 7.90 -0.08
CA GLY A 59 -0.61 8.48 0.79
C GLY A 59 -1.07 8.63 2.25
N PHE A 60 -0.49 9.59 2.97
CA PHE A 60 -0.88 9.86 4.34
C PHE A 60 -2.29 10.46 4.42
N LEU A 61 -3.06 9.96 5.38
CA LEU A 61 -4.38 10.48 5.70
C LEU A 61 -4.38 11.09 7.11
N THR A 62 -5.07 12.19 7.26
CA THR A 62 -5.49 12.66 8.59
C THR A 62 -6.63 11.78 9.11
N GLU A 63 -6.86 11.79 10.41
CA GLU A 63 -7.97 11.04 11.00
C GLU A 63 -9.34 11.46 10.41
N LYS A 64 -9.54 12.77 10.18
CA LYS A 64 -10.75 13.31 9.52
C LYS A 64 -10.94 12.69 8.14
N GLN A 65 -9.92 12.72 7.31
CA GLN A 65 -9.95 12.16 5.95
C GLN A 65 -10.20 10.65 5.95
N ALA A 66 -9.55 9.93 6.87
CA ALA A 66 -9.76 8.50 7.02
C ALA A 66 -11.22 8.17 7.39
N ARG A 67 -11.84 8.94 8.31
CA ARG A 67 -13.25 8.77 8.67
C ARG A 67 -14.17 8.99 7.46
N ILE A 68 -13.94 10.02 6.65
CA ILE A 68 -14.72 10.29 5.43
C ILE A 68 -14.68 9.07 4.48
N LEU A 69 -13.49 8.50 4.25
CA LEU A 69 -13.35 7.32 3.41
C LEU A 69 -13.97 6.05 4.03
N LYS A 70 -13.89 5.90 5.37
CA LYS A 70 -14.52 4.79 6.08
C LYS A 70 -16.04 4.85 5.96
N ASP A 71 -16.61 6.03 6.16
CA ASP A 71 -18.06 6.27 6.04
C ASP A 71 -18.56 6.10 4.60
N ALA A 72 -17.67 6.31 3.61
CA ALA A 72 -17.95 6.02 2.21
C ALA A 72 -17.95 4.51 1.88
N GLY A 73 -17.47 3.67 2.79
CA GLY A 73 -17.43 2.22 2.63
C GLY A 73 -16.08 1.66 2.16
N LEU A 74 -14.98 2.42 2.25
CA LEU A 74 -13.66 1.88 1.96
C LEU A 74 -13.31 0.79 2.97
N ASP A 75 -12.96 -0.40 2.47
CA ASP A 75 -12.69 -1.58 3.30
C ASP A 75 -11.23 -1.63 3.75
N ARG A 76 -10.28 -1.46 2.81
CA ARG A 76 -8.85 -1.68 3.05
C ARG A 76 -8.00 -0.52 2.55
N ILE A 77 -6.94 -0.23 3.27
CA ILE A 77 -5.91 0.73 2.84
C ILE A 77 -4.57 0.00 2.66
N ASN A 78 -3.94 0.23 1.49
CA ASN A 78 -2.57 -0.17 1.25
C ASN A 78 -1.63 0.96 1.68
N HIS A 79 -0.78 0.67 2.67
CA HIS A 79 0.19 1.60 3.22
C HIS A 79 1.46 0.85 3.64
N ASN A 80 2.33 0.55 2.65
CA ASN A 80 3.50 -0.31 2.84
C ASN A 80 4.56 0.32 3.75
N LEU A 81 5.24 -0.48 4.56
CA LEU A 81 6.46 -0.07 5.28
C LEU A 81 7.61 0.20 4.29
N ASN A 82 7.66 -0.56 3.22
CA ASN A 82 8.68 -0.59 2.17
C ASN A 82 10.02 -1.21 2.60
N SER A 83 10.56 -0.89 3.78
CA SER A 83 11.85 -1.42 4.29
C SER A 83 11.88 -1.38 5.82
N SER A 84 13.05 -1.66 6.41
CA SER A 84 13.29 -1.52 7.85
C SER A 84 13.35 -0.06 8.29
N ARG A 85 13.21 0.18 9.58
CA ARG A 85 13.40 1.50 10.22
C ARG A 85 14.81 2.07 9.99
N SER A 86 15.82 1.22 10.08
CA SER A 86 17.23 1.61 9.93
C SER A 86 17.56 2.01 8.49
N PHE A 87 17.07 1.27 7.51
CA PHE A 87 17.34 1.52 6.10
C PHE A 87 16.39 2.56 5.46
N TYR A 88 15.28 2.87 6.11
CA TYR A 88 14.26 3.77 5.54
C TYR A 88 14.77 5.14 5.10
N PRO A 89 15.70 5.81 5.82
CA PRO A 89 16.24 7.11 5.39
C PRO A 89 17.00 7.06 4.06
N GLU A 90 17.53 5.90 3.67
CA GLU A 90 18.24 5.73 2.38
C GLU A 90 17.30 5.73 1.17
N ILE A 91 16.04 5.35 1.38
CA ILE A 91 15.04 5.22 0.31
C ILE A 91 13.99 6.33 0.31
N CYS A 92 13.79 7.01 1.43
CA CYS A 92 12.74 8.01 1.59
C CYS A 92 13.23 9.20 2.41
N THR A 93 13.14 10.40 1.81
CA THR A 93 13.53 11.67 2.44
C THR A 93 12.35 12.59 2.72
N THR A 94 11.14 12.23 2.30
CA THR A 94 9.95 13.08 2.38
C THR A 94 9.16 12.89 3.67
N HIS A 95 9.32 11.75 4.32
CA HIS A 95 8.67 11.41 5.59
C HIS A 95 9.44 10.31 6.31
N THR A 96 9.20 10.16 7.60
CA THR A 96 9.89 9.18 8.43
C THR A 96 9.17 7.84 8.47
N TYR A 97 9.90 6.80 8.86
CA TYR A 97 9.35 5.48 9.15
C TYR A 97 8.27 5.54 10.24
N ASP A 98 8.51 6.29 11.32
CA ASP A 98 7.57 6.43 12.42
C ASP A 98 6.26 7.11 12.00
N GLN A 99 6.34 8.11 11.13
CA GLN A 99 5.13 8.72 10.58
C GLN A 99 4.29 7.68 9.83
N ARG A 100 4.92 6.78 9.08
CA ARG A 100 4.23 5.71 8.37
C ARG A 100 3.58 4.72 9.32
N VAL A 101 4.32 4.21 10.30
CA VAL A 101 3.79 3.28 11.32
C VAL A 101 2.64 3.92 12.10
N ASN A 102 2.78 5.18 12.51
CA ASN A 102 1.72 5.88 13.25
C ASN A 102 0.46 6.07 12.39
N ASN A 103 0.61 6.35 11.08
CA ASN A 103 -0.54 6.44 10.19
C ASN A 103 -1.24 5.09 10.03
N ILE A 104 -0.50 3.99 9.91
CA ILE A 104 -1.07 2.63 9.89
C ILE A 104 -1.86 2.35 11.16
N LYS A 105 -1.27 2.60 12.35
CA LYS A 105 -1.94 2.38 13.64
C LYS A 105 -3.22 3.21 13.79
N MET A 106 -3.19 4.45 13.34
CA MET A 106 -4.38 5.31 13.30
C MET A 106 -5.48 4.70 12.39
N LEU A 107 -5.12 4.25 11.19
CA LEU A 107 -6.06 3.63 10.27
C LEU A 107 -6.66 2.34 10.83
N GLN A 108 -5.85 1.48 11.48
CA GLN A 108 -6.34 0.29 12.18
C GLN A 108 -7.32 0.65 13.30
N SER A 109 -7.04 1.70 14.08
CA SER A 109 -7.94 2.15 15.15
C SER A 109 -9.31 2.61 14.65
N LEU A 110 -9.40 3.00 13.37
CA LEU A 110 -10.65 3.35 12.69
C LEU A 110 -11.34 2.15 12.03
N GLY A 111 -10.80 0.94 12.20
CA GLY A 111 -11.38 -0.30 11.70
C GLY A 111 -11.13 -0.56 10.21
N PHE A 112 -10.11 0.04 9.61
CA PHE A 112 -9.67 -0.37 8.28
C PHE A 112 -8.90 -1.70 8.33
N GLU A 113 -9.12 -2.56 7.35
CA GLU A 113 -8.14 -3.57 7.00
C GLU A 113 -6.89 -2.91 6.43
N ILE A 114 -5.73 -3.45 6.77
CA ILE A 114 -4.44 -2.94 6.29
C ILE A 114 -3.77 -3.93 5.35
N CYS A 115 -3.28 -3.40 4.23
CA CYS A 115 -2.32 -4.07 3.37
C CYS A 115 -0.98 -3.35 3.53
N SER A 116 0.00 -3.99 4.17
CA SER A 116 1.31 -3.40 4.41
C SER A 116 2.40 -4.43 4.22
N GLY A 117 3.41 -4.08 3.47
CA GLY A 117 4.53 -4.96 3.15
C GLY A 117 5.77 -4.18 2.77
N GLY A 118 6.66 -4.80 2.00
CA GLY A 118 7.95 -4.23 1.67
C GLY A 118 8.43 -4.50 0.26
N ILE A 119 9.59 -3.92 -0.04
CA ILE A 119 10.33 -4.12 -1.29
C ILE A 119 11.72 -4.63 -0.92
N VAL A 120 12.12 -5.75 -1.48
CA VAL A 120 13.43 -6.39 -1.25
C VAL A 120 14.33 -6.17 -2.47
N GLY A 121 15.62 -5.88 -2.22
CA GLY A 121 16.64 -5.66 -3.24
C GLY A 121 16.96 -4.19 -3.51
N MET A 122 16.52 -3.26 -2.64
CA MET A 122 16.85 -1.84 -2.75
C MET A 122 18.24 -1.50 -2.21
N GLY A 123 18.94 -2.48 -1.60
CA GLY A 123 20.28 -2.37 -1.01
C GLY A 123 20.31 -2.47 0.51
N GLU A 124 19.22 -2.84 1.09
CA GLU A 124 19.07 -3.21 2.50
C GLU A 124 19.87 -4.49 2.82
N SER A 125 20.24 -4.65 4.07
CA SER A 125 20.84 -5.89 4.59
C SER A 125 19.81 -6.99 4.82
N LYS A 126 20.26 -8.22 5.09
CA LYS A 126 19.35 -9.33 5.47
C LYS A 126 18.72 -9.07 6.83
N GLU A 127 19.45 -8.43 7.73
CA GLU A 127 18.96 -7.97 9.03
C GLU A 127 17.83 -6.96 8.86
N ASP A 128 17.96 -6.02 7.93
CA ASP A 128 16.90 -5.07 7.61
C ASP A 128 15.62 -5.74 7.12
N ILE A 129 15.74 -6.80 6.32
CA ILE A 129 14.57 -7.58 5.87
C ILE A 129 13.89 -8.24 7.07
N VAL A 130 14.65 -8.86 7.96
CA VAL A 130 14.12 -9.49 9.18
C VAL A 130 13.44 -8.45 10.07
N ASP A 131 14.07 -7.29 10.31
CA ASP A 131 13.52 -6.21 11.13
C ASP A 131 12.19 -5.69 10.55
N MET A 132 12.13 -5.48 9.23
CA MET A 132 10.90 -5.10 8.55
C MET A 132 9.79 -6.16 8.74
N LEU A 133 10.12 -7.45 8.63
CA LEU A 133 9.14 -8.52 8.82
C LEU A 133 8.67 -8.62 10.28
N MET A 134 9.56 -8.36 11.24
CA MET A 134 9.19 -8.30 12.66
C MET A 134 8.27 -7.12 12.96
N ASP A 135 8.54 -5.95 12.38
CA ASP A 135 7.64 -4.79 12.50
C ASP A 135 6.28 -5.06 11.84
N LEU A 136 6.24 -5.72 10.68
CA LEU A 136 4.99 -6.15 10.03
C LEU A 136 4.23 -7.15 10.91
N ARG A 137 4.91 -8.08 11.56
CA ARG A 137 4.30 -9.00 12.51
C ARG A 137 3.69 -8.28 13.72
N GLU A 138 4.35 -7.24 14.24
CA GLU A 138 3.80 -6.41 15.33
C GLU A 138 2.57 -5.62 14.88
N ILE A 139 2.60 -5.06 13.67
CA ILE A 139 1.47 -4.34 13.06
C ILE A 139 0.29 -5.29 12.79
N ASN A 140 0.57 -6.54 12.44
CA ASN A 140 -0.41 -7.58 12.12
C ASN A 140 -1.43 -7.15 11.04
N PRO A 141 -0.97 -6.77 9.82
CA PRO A 141 -1.88 -6.39 8.75
C PRO A 141 -2.58 -7.62 8.15
N GLU A 142 -3.77 -7.43 7.54
CA GLU A 142 -4.53 -8.50 6.89
C GLU A 142 -3.88 -8.99 5.59
N SER A 143 -2.93 -8.24 5.04
CA SER A 143 -2.21 -8.62 3.82
C SER A 143 -0.79 -8.08 3.85
N VAL A 144 0.18 -8.94 3.54
CA VAL A 144 1.62 -8.61 3.52
C VAL A 144 2.19 -8.83 2.12
N PRO A 145 2.11 -7.85 1.21
CA PRO A 145 2.75 -7.95 -0.09
C PRO A 145 4.26 -7.76 0.04
N ILE A 146 5.03 -8.73 -0.40
CA ILE A 146 6.48 -8.61 -0.57
C ILE A 146 6.79 -8.50 -2.06
N ASN A 147 7.36 -7.38 -2.44
CA ASN A 147 7.80 -7.11 -3.80
C ASN A 147 9.32 -7.26 -3.89
N PHE A 148 9.81 -7.68 -5.05
CA PHE A 148 11.23 -7.75 -5.34
C PHE A 148 11.58 -6.68 -6.36
N LEU A 149 12.68 -5.95 -6.14
CA LEU A 149 13.07 -4.84 -6.98
C LEU A 149 13.29 -5.28 -8.43
N LEU A 150 12.66 -4.56 -9.34
CA LEU A 150 12.99 -4.58 -10.76
C LEU A 150 13.58 -3.22 -11.12
N PRO A 151 14.90 -3.11 -11.37
CA PRO A 151 15.53 -1.85 -11.73
C PRO A 151 14.95 -1.30 -13.03
N ILE A 152 14.51 -0.05 -13.00
CA ILE A 152 13.95 0.62 -14.19
C ILE A 152 14.87 1.76 -14.59
N PRO A 153 15.32 1.82 -15.87
CA PRO A 153 16.17 2.89 -16.38
C PRO A 153 15.58 4.28 -16.09
N GLY A 154 16.45 5.21 -15.66
CA GLY A 154 16.05 6.58 -15.32
C GLY A 154 15.50 6.78 -13.91
N THR A 155 15.43 5.74 -13.08
CA THR A 155 15.09 5.84 -11.65
C THR A 155 16.37 5.86 -10.78
N LYS A 156 16.24 6.26 -9.51
CA LYS A 156 17.37 6.25 -8.55
C LYS A 156 17.94 4.84 -8.28
N LEU A 157 17.16 3.81 -8.53
CA LEU A 157 17.53 2.41 -8.29
C LEU A 157 17.84 1.67 -9.61
N ALA A 158 18.03 2.40 -10.72
CA ALA A 158 18.30 1.81 -12.05
C ALA A 158 19.54 0.92 -12.09
N ASP A 159 20.58 1.33 -11.37
CA ASP A 159 21.89 0.65 -11.37
C ASP A 159 22.09 -0.25 -10.13
N ARG A 160 20.99 -0.56 -9.41
CA ARG A 160 21.07 -1.43 -8.23
C ARG A 160 21.37 -2.86 -8.66
N ASP A 161 22.39 -3.46 -8.03
CA ASP A 161 22.68 -4.88 -8.21
C ASP A 161 21.57 -5.73 -7.54
N ILE A 162 20.92 -6.55 -8.34
CA ILE A 162 19.87 -7.48 -7.92
C ILE A 162 20.29 -8.95 -8.12
N SER A 163 21.55 -9.23 -8.31
CA SER A 163 22.06 -10.59 -8.55
C SER A 163 21.73 -11.58 -7.42
N GLU A 164 21.55 -11.09 -6.19
CA GLU A 164 21.10 -11.89 -5.05
C GLU A 164 19.60 -12.24 -5.09
N LEU A 165 18.77 -11.55 -5.87
CA LEU A 165 17.33 -11.81 -5.98
C LEU A 165 17.06 -13.05 -6.85
N THR A 166 17.70 -14.16 -6.52
CA THR A 166 17.41 -15.45 -7.17
C THR A 166 16.01 -15.93 -6.76
N PRO A 167 15.34 -16.76 -7.56
CA PRO A 167 14.04 -17.34 -7.21
C PRO A 167 14.06 -18.04 -5.84
N GLU A 168 15.17 -18.72 -5.53
CA GLU A 168 15.35 -19.40 -4.23
C GLU A 168 15.40 -18.39 -3.07
N TYR A 169 16.13 -17.29 -3.23
CA TYR A 169 16.19 -16.24 -2.21
C TYR A 169 14.83 -15.56 -2.01
N CYS A 170 14.15 -15.23 -3.10
CA CYS A 170 12.80 -14.66 -3.04
C CYS A 170 11.82 -15.60 -2.30
N MET A 171 11.88 -16.89 -2.59
CA MET A 171 11.06 -17.89 -1.88
C MET A 171 11.40 -17.97 -0.38
N LYS A 172 12.68 -17.90 0.01
CA LYS A 172 13.06 -17.84 1.43
C LYS A 172 12.46 -16.63 2.14
N VAL A 173 12.52 -15.46 1.52
CA VAL A 173 11.90 -14.23 2.08
C VAL A 173 10.38 -14.40 2.24
N LEU A 174 9.70 -14.93 1.22
CA LEU A 174 8.25 -15.18 1.29
C LEU A 174 7.86 -16.21 2.36
N CYS A 175 8.72 -17.18 2.64
CA CYS A 175 8.48 -18.15 3.70
C CYS A 175 8.67 -17.57 5.13
N LEU A 176 9.40 -16.45 5.24
CA LEU A 176 9.60 -15.73 6.51
C LEU A 176 8.49 -14.70 6.78
N ALA A 177 7.84 -14.21 5.72
CA ALA A 177 6.77 -13.21 5.79
C ALA A 177 5.42 -13.86 6.16
#